data_59bc03e4566f368c9a2fbdc412d4600a
#
_entry.id   59bc03e4566f368c9a2fbdc412d4600a
#
_cell.length_a   1.000
_cell.length_b   1.000
_cell.length_c   1.000
_cell.angle_alpha   90.00
_cell.angle_beta   90.00
_cell.angle_gamma   90.00
#
_symmetry.space_group_name_H-M   'P 1'
#
loop_
_entity.id
_entity.type
_entity.pdbx_description
1 polymer ?
#
loop_
_entity_poly.entity_id
_entity_poly.type
_entity_poly.pdbx_seq_one_letter_code
_entity_poly.pdbx_strand_id
1 'polypeptide(L)'
;YKNIHRHLFQDVYRWAGRFRTVRIAKQNSTFCYPEFIPAEMERIFGWLKAEKFLNGLEPLQFAAGAAHFLAELNAIHPFREGNGRTQLAFMALLAFRAGHPFDLAQLEPRGFLAAMIASFNGDENALTIVLRNLLARQTAD
;
A
#
# COMPACT_ATOMS: atom_id res chain seq x y z
N TYR A 1 3.77 -4.86 9.55
CA TYR A 1 2.56 -4.23 9.01
C TYR A 1 1.46 -4.14 10.06
N LYS A 2 1.13 -5.23 10.73
CA LYS A 2 0.17 -5.24 11.85
C LYS A 2 0.52 -4.22 12.93
N ASN A 3 1.80 -4.05 13.23
CA ASN A 3 2.27 -3.10 14.24
C ASN A 3 2.01 -1.64 13.85
N ILE A 4 2.05 -1.31 12.57
CA ILE A 4 1.70 0.03 12.08
C ILE A 4 0.22 0.29 12.34
N HIS A 5 -0.65 -0.64 11.98
CA HIS A 5 -2.08 -0.53 12.24
C HIS A 5 -2.36 -0.41 13.73
N ARG A 6 -1.72 -1.25 14.54
CA ARG A 6 -1.86 -1.18 16.00
C ARG A 6 -1.44 0.18 16.54
N HIS A 7 -0.30 0.69 16.11
CA HIS A 7 0.20 2.00 16.55
C HIS A 7 -0.79 3.13 16.22
N LEU A 8 -1.35 3.11 15.00
CA LEU A 8 -2.27 4.16 14.55
C LEU A 8 -3.63 4.11 15.25
N PHE A 9 -4.12 2.92 15.62
CA PHE A 9 -5.52 2.72 16.02
C PHE A 9 -5.72 2.12 17.41
N GLN A 10 -4.67 1.86 18.19
CA GLN A 10 -4.77 1.20 19.49
C GLN A 10 -5.69 1.93 20.48
N ASP A 11 -5.80 3.25 20.37
CA ASP A 11 -6.66 4.06 21.23
C ASP A 11 -8.11 4.18 20.74
N VAL A 12 -8.39 3.64 19.55
CA VAL A 12 -9.71 3.73 18.90
C VAL A 12 -10.38 2.37 18.80
N TYR A 13 -9.63 1.33 18.44
CA TYR A 13 -10.15 -0.01 18.20
C TYR A 13 -9.48 -1.04 19.09
N ARG A 14 -10.28 -1.88 19.76
CA ARG A 14 -9.76 -3.02 20.54
C ARG A 14 -9.05 -4.06 19.69
N TRP A 15 -9.44 -4.18 18.42
CA TRP A 15 -8.87 -5.11 17.46
C TRP A 15 -7.71 -4.52 16.65
N ALA A 16 -7.18 -3.35 17.04
CA ALA A 16 -6.04 -2.75 16.35
C ALA A 16 -4.86 -3.73 16.22
N GLY A 17 -4.31 -3.83 15.02
CA GLY A 17 -3.23 -4.75 14.70
C GLY A 17 -3.65 -6.19 14.43
N ARG A 18 -4.96 -6.48 14.40
CA ARG A 18 -5.49 -7.82 14.10
C ARG A 18 -6.18 -7.85 12.75
N PHE A 19 -5.94 -8.89 11.99
CA PHE A 19 -6.66 -9.11 10.74
C PHE A 19 -8.15 -9.34 10.99
N ARG A 20 -8.97 -8.85 10.07
CA ARG A 20 -10.41 -9.03 10.15
C ARG A 20 -10.80 -10.49 10.00
N THR A 21 -11.94 -10.82 10.59
CA THR A 21 -12.57 -12.13 10.49
C THR A 21 -13.89 -12.10 9.70
N VAL A 22 -14.25 -10.93 9.18
CA VAL A 22 -15.47 -10.71 8.42
C VAL A 22 -15.15 -10.37 6.97
N ARG A 23 -16.06 -10.75 6.07
CA ARG A 23 -16.00 -10.34 4.67
C ARG A 23 -16.35 -8.86 4.56
N ILE A 24 -15.63 -8.13 3.73
CA ILE A 24 -15.93 -6.74 3.41
C ILE A 24 -15.93 -6.52 1.90
N ALA A 25 -16.79 -5.60 1.48
CA ALA A 25 -16.89 -5.15 0.10
C ALA A 25 -17.18 -3.66 0.09
N LYS A 26 -16.71 -2.96 -0.92
CA LYS A 26 -17.05 -1.57 -1.21
C LYS A 26 -17.61 -1.50 -2.63
N GLN A 27 -18.83 -0.97 -2.77
CA GLN A 27 -19.51 -0.93 -4.06
C GLN A 27 -19.55 -2.32 -4.68
N ASN A 28 -18.97 -2.50 -5.88
CA ASN A 28 -18.91 -3.77 -6.59
C ASN A 28 -17.59 -4.54 -6.34
N SER A 29 -16.73 -4.06 -5.42
CA SER A 29 -15.45 -4.66 -5.12
C SER A 29 -15.51 -5.54 -3.90
N THR A 30 -15.25 -6.84 -4.06
CA THR A 30 -15.13 -7.80 -2.97
C THR A 30 -13.65 -8.02 -2.67
N PHE A 31 -13.23 -7.72 -1.43
CA PHE A 31 -11.87 -7.93 -0.99
C PHE A 31 -11.61 -9.40 -0.63
N CYS A 32 -10.36 -9.73 -0.36
CA CYS A 32 -9.93 -11.07 0.01
C CYS A 32 -10.82 -11.64 1.14
N TYR A 33 -11.19 -12.91 1.04
CA TYR A 33 -11.92 -13.58 2.11
C TYR A 33 -11.04 -13.75 3.36
N PRO A 34 -11.61 -13.59 4.56
CA PRO A 34 -10.82 -13.56 5.80
C PRO A 34 -9.92 -14.77 6.00
N GLU A 35 -10.40 -15.96 5.63
CA GLU A 35 -9.64 -17.22 5.76
C GLU A 35 -8.34 -17.23 4.96
N PHE A 36 -8.23 -16.43 3.91
CA PHE A 36 -7.04 -16.37 3.05
C PHE A 36 -6.10 -15.19 3.39
N ILE A 37 -6.51 -14.27 4.27
CA ILE A 37 -5.72 -13.06 4.57
C ILE A 37 -4.33 -13.41 5.07
N PRO A 38 -4.13 -14.30 6.07
CA PRO A 38 -2.78 -14.59 6.56
C PRO A 38 -1.85 -15.09 5.46
N ALA A 39 -2.31 -16.02 4.63
CA ALA A 39 -1.50 -16.59 3.55
C ALA A 39 -1.20 -15.55 2.46
N GLU A 40 -2.18 -14.74 2.09
CA GLU A 40 -1.99 -13.68 1.08
C GLU A 40 -1.04 -12.57 1.58
N MET A 41 -1.13 -12.17 2.83
CA MET A 41 -0.19 -11.23 3.42
C MET A 41 1.24 -11.80 3.44
N GLU A 42 1.40 -13.06 3.80
CA GLU A 42 2.69 -13.73 3.76
C GLU A 42 3.25 -13.79 2.34
N ARG A 43 2.39 -14.07 1.35
CA ARG A 43 2.78 -14.10 -0.06
C ARG A 43 3.32 -12.75 -0.53
N ILE A 44 2.60 -11.66 -0.32
CA ILE A 44 3.03 -10.34 -0.82
C ILE A 44 4.26 -9.81 -0.09
N PHE A 45 4.38 -10.04 1.22
CA PHE A 45 5.59 -9.65 1.96
C PHE A 45 6.78 -10.52 1.60
N GLY A 46 6.58 -11.80 1.28
CA GLY A 46 7.60 -12.67 0.73
C GLY A 46 8.12 -12.18 -0.63
N TRP A 47 7.21 -11.76 -1.50
CA TRP A 47 7.59 -11.12 -2.76
C TRP A 47 8.42 -9.85 -2.54
N LEU A 48 7.96 -8.98 -1.65
CA LEU A 48 8.67 -7.74 -1.34
C LEU A 48 10.08 -8.00 -0.81
N LYS A 49 10.24 -8.98 0.06
CA LYS A 49 11.55 -9.40 0.57
C LYS A 49 12.44 -9.95 -0.55
N ALA A 50 11.90 -10.78 -1.44
CA ALA A 50 12.63 -11.31 -2.59
C ALA A 50 13.09 -10.20 -3.54
N GLU A 51 12.30 -9.14 -3.67
CA GLU A 51 12.65 -7.92 -4.43
C GLU A 51 13.53 -6.95 -3.63
N LYS A 52 14.10 -7.40 -2.51
CA LYS A 52 14.99 -6.61 -1.64
C LYS A 52 14.35 -5.29 -1.17
N PHE A 53 13.07 -5.31 -0.89
CA PHE A 53 12.30 -4.13 -0.49
C PHE A 53 12.41 -2.96 -1.47
N LEU A 54 12.58 -3.29 -2.76
CA LEU A 54 12.69 -2.32 -3.87
C LEU A 54 13.91 -1.39 -3.76
N ASN A 55 14.92 -1.77 -3.00
CA ASN A 55 16.17 -1.02 -2.89
C ASN A 55 16.96 -1.05 -4.20
N GLY A 56 17.66 0.04 -4.49
CA GLY A 56 18.58 0.12 -5.62
C GLY A 56 17.92 0.26 -6.99
N LEU A 57 16.62 0.47 -7.05
CA LEU A 57 15.89 0.68 -8.30
C LEU A 57 15.90 2.14 -8.73
N GLU A 58 15.85 2.36 -10.04
CA GLU A 58 15.60 3.69 -10.59
C GLU A 58 14.18 4.16 -10.24
N PRO A 59 13.90 5.49 -10.22
CA PRO A 59 12.62 6.02 -9.77
C PRO A 59 11.39 5.40 -10.42
N LEU A 60 11.40 5.19 -11.73
CA LEU A 60 10.26 4.60 -12.43
C LEU A 60 10.09 3.12 -12.08
N GLN A 61 11.16 2.38 -11.97
CA GLN A 61 11.13 0.96 -11.57
C GLN A 61 10.65 0.82 -10.13
N PHE A 62 11.12 1.70 -9.23
CA PHE A 62 10.63 1.74 -7.86
C PHE A 62 9.12 2.00 -7.83
N ALA A 63 8.65 3.03 -8.55
CA ALA A 63 7.24 3.38 -8.60
C ALA A 63 6.37 2.23 -9.12
N ALA A 64 6.82 1.52 -10.16
CA ALA A 64 6.10 0.36 -10.69
C ALA A 64 6.03 -0.79 -9.68
N GLY A 65 7.12 -1.12 -9.01
CA GLY A 65 7.16 -2.15 -7.97
C GLY A 65 6.30 -1.78 -6.76
N ALA A 66 6.37 -0.54 -6.33
CA ALA A 66 5.57 -0.01 -5.23
C ALA A 66 4.07 -0.03 -5.57
N ALA A 67 3.69 0.36 -6.79
CA ALA A 67 2.31 0.31 -7.26
C ALA A 67 1.78 -1.12 -7.28
N HIS A 68 2.58 -2.07 -7.76
CA HIS A 68 2.19 -3.49 -7.75
C HIS A 68 1.94 -3.99 -6.32
N PHE A 69 2.86 -3.72 -5.40
CA PHE A 69 2.70 -4.13 -4.01
C PHE A 69 1.47 -3.48 -3.37
N LEU A 70 1.27 -2.19 -3.57
CA LEU A 70 0.12 -1.47 -3.03
C LEU A 70 -1.20 -1.98 -3.61
N ALA A 71 -1.25 -2.29 -4.91
CA ALA A 71 -2.43 -2.87 -5.55
C ALA A 71 -2.80 -4.23 -4.93
N GLU A 72 -1.82 -5.10 -4.70
CA GLU A 72 -2.03 -6.39 -4.05
C GLU A 72 -2.49 -6.22 -2.59
N LEU A 73 -1.85 -5.33 -1.86
CA LEU A 73 -2.21 -5.03 -0.47
C LEU A 73 -3.64 -4.49 -0.37
N ASN A 74 -4.02 -3.61 -1.29
CA ASN A 74 -5.38 -3.07 -1.34
C ASN A 74 -6.42 -4.15 -1.67
N ALA A 75 -6.11 -5.08 -2.56
CA ALA A 75 -7.00 -6.20 -2.88
C ALA A 75 -7.22 -7.12 -1.68
N ILE A 76 -6.22 -7.30 -0.84
CA ILE A 76 -6.34 -8.07 0.39
C ILE A 76 -7.17 -7.32 1.42
N HIS A 77 -6.90 -6.05 1.65
CA HIS A 77 -7.64 -5.20 2.59
C HIS A 77 -7.77 -5.87 3.97
N PRO A 78 -6.64 -6.09 4.68
CA PRO A 78 -6.59 -7.08 5.76
C PRO A 78 -7.28 -6.67 7.05
N PHE A 79 -7.57 -5.38 7.25
CA PHE A 79 -8.18 -4.89 8.46
C PHE A 79 -9.64 -4.50 8.23
N ARG A 80 -10.40 -4.47 9.32
CA ARG A 80 -11.80 -4.08 9.28
C ARG A 80 -11.98 -2.60 8.92
N GLU A 81 -11.11 -1.74 9.46
CA GLU A 81 -11.04 -0.31 9.23
C GLU A 81 -9.57 0.13 9.25
N GLY A 82 -9.27 1.31 8.70
CA GLY A 82 -7.92 1.88 8.77
C GLY A 82 -6.93 1.34 7.75
N ASN A 83 -7.40 0.61 6.74
CA ASN A 83 -6.52 0.06 5.69
C ASN A 83 -5.79 1.16 4.92
N GLY A 84 -6.49 2.21 4.48
CA GLY A 84 -5.88 3.28 3.70
C GLY A 84 -4.77 4.02 4.43
N ARG A 85 -4.98 4.39 5.68
CA ARG A 85 -3.95 5.07 6.50
C ARG A 85 -2.74 4.16 6.75
N THR A 86 -2.98 2.89 7.04
CA THR A 86 -1.90 1.92 7.25
C THR A 86 -1.11 1.67 5.96
N GLN A 87 -1.79 1.59 4.83
CA GLN A 87 -1.15 1.47 3.51
C GLN A 87 -0.22 2.64 3.25
N LEU A 88 -0.70 3.87 3.40
CA LEU A 88 0.12 5.06 3.14
C LEU A 88 1.30 5.17 4.11
N ALA A 89 1.12 4.87 5.38
CA ALA A 89 2.20 4.88 6.35
C ALA A 89 3.29 3.86 6.00
N PHE A 90 2.89 2.64 5.62
CA PHE A 90 3.84 1.62 5.20
C PHE A 90 4.56 2.00 3.90
N MET A 91 3.83 2.48 2.89
CA MET A 91 4.41 2.84 1.61
C MET A 91 5.39 4.02 1.74
N ALA A 92 5.10 5.00 2.59
CA ALA A 92 6.01 6.10 2.87
C ALA A 92 7.32 5.61 3.53
N LEU A 93 7.22 4.66 4.46
CA LEU A 93 8.39 4.04 5.08
C LEU A 93 9.21 3.24 4.08
N LEU A 94 8.56 2.45 3.24
CA LEU A 94 9.21 1.67 2.18
C LEU A 94 9.97 2.59 1.22
N ALA A 95 9.32 3.65 0.75
CA ALA A 95 9.90 4.64 -0.15
C ALA A 95 11.12 5.33 0.47
N PHE A 96 11.01 5.76 1.72
CA PHE A 96 12.11 6.37 2.44
C PHE A 96 13.33 5.43 2.54
N ARG A 97 13.11 4.19 2.93
CA ARG A 97 14.19 3.19 3.07
C ARG A 97 14.80 2.79 1.74
N ALA A 98 14.01 2.82 0.66
CA ALA A 98 14.51 2.51 -0.67
C ALA A 98 15.28 3.67 -1.33
N GLY A 99 15.37 4.82 -0.66
CA GLY A 99 16.05 6.00 -1.18
C GLY A 99 15.20 6.88 -2.10
N HIS A 100 13.89 6.65 -2.14
CA HIS A 100 12.93 7.37 -2.96
C HIS A 100 11.78 7.94 -2.10
N PRO A 101 12.07 8.86 -1.13
CA PRO A 101 11.05 9.33 -0.21
C PRO A 101 9.90 10.02 -0.94
N PHE A 102 8.68 9.80 -0.45
CA PHE A 102 7.49 10.48 -0.95
C PHE A 102 7.37 11.89 -0.37
N ASP A 103 7.01 12.84 -1.23
CA ASP A 103 6.46 14.12 -0.80
C ASP A 103 4.93 14.02 -0.77
N LEU A 104 4.39 13.69 0.40
CA LEU A 104 2.96 13.47 0.57
C LEU A 104 2.12 14.74 0.39
N ALA A 105 2.74 15.93 0.42
CA ALA A 105 2.08 17.18 0.09
C ALA A 105 1.62 17.23 -1.38
N GLN A 106 2.26 16.43 -2.25
CA GLN A 106 1.87 16.31 -3.65
C GLN A 106 0.74 15.31 -3.91
N LEU A 107 0.27 14.60 -2.87
CA LEU A 107 -0.79 13.62 -3.00
C LEU A 107 -2.12 14.33 -3.29
N GLU A 108 -2.71 14.03 -4.46
CA GLU A 108 -4.03 14.52 -4.83
C GLU A 108 -5.04 13.39 -4.55
N PRO A 109 -5.97 13.58 -3.56
CA PRO A 109 -6.82 12.49 -3.06
C PRO A 109 -7.72 11.84 -4.12
N ARG A 110 -8.30 12.64 -5.01
CA ARG A 110 -9.21 12.10 -6.05
C ARG A 110 -8.46 11.29 -7.09
N GLY A 111 -7.32 11.77 -7.54
CA GLY A 111 -6.47 11.06 -8.49
C GLY A 111 -5.91 9.77 -7.90
N PHE A 112 -5.51 9.81 -6.63
CA PHE A 112 -5.08 8.62 -5.91
C PHE A 112 -6.18 7.57 -5.79
N LEU A 113 -7.38 7.98 -5.38
CA LEU A 113 -8.53 7.07 -5.28
C LEU A 113 -8.87 6.45 -6.64
N ALA A 114 -8.91 7.24 -7.71
CA ALA A 114 -9.17 6.72 -9.05
C ALA A 114 -8.11 5.71 -9.49
N ALA A 115 -6.83 5.97 -9.20
CA ALA A 115 -5.73 5.05 -9.49
C ALA A 115 -5.83 3.74 -8.69
N MET A 116 -6.24 3.83 -7.42
CA MET A 116 -6.48 2.64 -6.58
C MET A 116 -7.61 1.79 -7.12
N ILE A 117 -8.72 2.40 -7.55
CA ILE A 117 -9.84 1.69 -8.17
C ILE A 117 -9.40 1.00 -9.47
N ALA A 118 -8.68 1.70 -10.34
CA ALA A 118 -8.14 1.12 -11.57
C ALA A 118 -7.22 -0.09 -11.27
N SER A 119 -6.35 0.04 -10.28
CA SER A 119 -5.46 -1.06 -9.88
C SER A 119 -6.22 -2.28 -9.36
N PHE A 120 -7.30 -2.07 -8.63
CA PHE A 120 -8.18 -3.15 -8.17
C PHE A 120 -8.79 -3.93 -9.35
N ASN A 121 -9.07 -3.23 -10.44
CA ASN A 121 -9.60 -3.82 -11.67
C ASN A 121 -8.50 -4.35 -12.62
N GLY A 122 -7.25 -4.39 -12.19
CA GLY A 122 -6.13 -4.99 -12.91
C GLY A 122 -5.25 -4.03 -13.70
N ASP A 123 -5.54 -2.72 -13.69
CA ASP A 123 -4.71 -1.70 -14.34
C ASP A 123 -3.90 -0.91 -13.30
N GLU A 124 -2.61 -1.17 -13.22
CA GLU A 124 -1.69 -0.54 -12.27
C GLU A 124 -0.97 0.69 -12.84
N ASN A 125 -1.19 1.05 -14.11
CA ASN A 125 -0.45 2.14 -14.76
C ASN A 125 -0.71 3.50 -14.11
N ALA A 126 -1.97 3.83 -13.84
CA ALA A 126 -2.33 5.09 -13.20
C ALA A 126 -1.70 5.20 -11.79
N LEU A 127 -1.71 4.12 -11.03
CA LEU A 127 -1.11 4.09 -9.69
C LEU A 127 0.41 4.27 -9.75
N THR A 128 1.07 3.64 -10.72
CA THR A 128 2.50 3.84 -10.96
C THR A 128 2.83 5.31 -11.22
N ILE A 129 2.05 5.98 -12.06
CA ILE A 129 2.23 7.42 -12.37
C ILE A 129 2.02 8.26 -11.11
N VAL A 130 0.98 8.00 -10.35
CA VAL A 130 0.70 8.72 -9.09
C VAL A 130 1.86 8.57 -8.12
N LEU A 131 2.35 7.36 -7.89
CA LEU A 131 3.45 7.13 -6.96
C LEU A 131 4.76 7.75 -7.46
N ARG A 132 5.03 7.69 -8.77
CA ARG A 132 6.20 8.36 -9.34
C ARG A 132 6.15 9.87 -9.10
N ASN A 133 5.00 10.48 -9.24
CA ASN A 133 4.82 11.91 -9.03
C ASN A 133 4.96 12.32 -7.55
N LEU A 134 4.84 11.39 -6.62
CA LEU A 134 5.08 11.63 -5.20
C LEU A 134 6.56 11.58 -4.82
N LEU A 135 7.43 11.05 -5.67
CA LEU A 135 8.85 10.97 -5.33
C LEU A 135 9.41 12.38 -5.18
N ALA A 136 10.03 12.64 -4.04
CA ALA A 136 10.67 13.91 -3.78
C ALA A 136 11.75 14.14 -4.84
N ARG A 137 11.76 15.34 -5.43
CA ARG A 137 12.81 15.72 -6.38
C ARG A 137 14.13 15.68 -5.65
N GLN A 138 15.09 14.94 -6.18
CA GLN A 138 16.46 15.10 -5.72
C GLN A 138 16.87 16.52 -6.09
N THR A 139 17.13 17.33 -5.08
CA THR A 139 17.81 18.60 -5.30
C THR A 139 19.18 18.23 -5.84
N ALA A 140 19.44 18.62 -7.08
CA ALA A 140 20.80 18.56 -7.61
C ALA A 140 21.64 19.56 -6.81
N ASP A 141 22.53 19.04 -5.96
CA ASP A 141 23.57 19.83 -5.31
C ASP A 141 24.63 20.25 -6.34
#